data_a4c6fc5a6bf8411552de02868de9be0a
#
_entry.id   a4c6fc5a6bf8411552de02868de9be0a
#
_cell.length_a   1.000
_cell.length_b   1.000
_cell.length_c   1.000
_cell.angle_alpha   90.00
_cell.angle_beta   90.00
_cell.angle_gamma   90.00
#
_symmetry.space_group_name_H-M   'P 1'
#
loop_
_entity.id
_entity.type
_entity.pdbx_description
1 polymer ?
#
loop_
_entity_poly.entity_id
_entity_poly.type
_entity_poly.pdbx_seq_one_letter_code
_entity_poly.pdbx_strand_id
1 'polypeptide(L)'
;MTNKMQKFLLGNEFVSVGTCDLNGQPNAVPKFIIRVDGDYIYLADYVIGTTSRNIKVNPKVSISAADVEALEGYRINGKARILTKGGEYKKLFKEMVKQQVHHSARRIIEDVRGNKKHDSYEVSFPEKVVIFKIKCESITKISITGKLQVKKRGSKETNGSGQIWD
;
A
#
# COMPACT_ATOMS: atom_id res chain seq x y z
N MET A 1 1.00 12.62 -7.30
CA MET A 1 2.11 11.66 -7.01
C MET A 1 3.05 11.63 -8.21
N THR A 2 4.37 11.44 -8.04
CA THR A 2 5.32 11.38 -9.17
C THR A 2 5.29 10.01 -9.84
N ASN A 3 5.63 9.93 -11.14
CA ASN A 3 5.70 8.66 -11.88
C ASN A 3 6.69 7.66 -11.24
N LYS A 4 7.83 8.15 -10.71
CA LYS A 4 8.80 7.31 -9.99
C LYS A 4 8.17 6.61 -8.80
N MET A 5 7.41 7.35 -8.00
CA MET A 5 6.75 6.81 -6.83
C MET A 5 5.60 5.86 -7.15
N GLN A 6 4.83 6.14 -8.21
CA GLN A 6 3.80 5.21 -8.66
C GLN A 6 4.42 3.87 -9.06
N LYS A 7 5.51 3.90 -9.84
CA LYS A 7 6.25 2.68 -10.23
C LYS A 7 6.81 1.96 -9.00
N PHE A 8 7.37 2.69 -8.03
CA PHE A 8 7.86 2.11 -6.78
C PHE A 8 6.74 1.38 -6.03
N LEU A 9 5.60 2.03 -5.82
CA LEU A 9 4.47 1.40 -5.12
C LEU A 9 3.93 0.19 -5.86
N LEU A 10 3.75 0.30 -7.18
CA LEU A 10 3.23 -0.81 -8.01
C LEU A 10 4.23 -1.95 -8.19
N GLY A 11 5.52 -1.72 -7.93
CA GLY A 11 6.55 -2.76 -7.84
C GLY A 11 6.43 -3.62 -6.58
N ASN A 12 5.72 -3.14 -5.55
CA ASN A 12 5.43 -3.90 -4.36
C ASN A 12 4.06 -4.58 -4.49
N GLU A 13 3.97 -5.87 -4.21
CA GLU A 13 2.69 -6.59 -4.17
C GLU A 13 1.87 -6.16 -2.95
N PHE A 14 2.54 -5.92 -1.81
CA PHE A 14 1.95 -5.50 -0.54
C PHE A 14 2.63 -4.26 0.00
N VAL A 15 1.86 -3.47 0.74
CA VAL A 15 2.35 -2.36 1.56
C VAL A 15 1.81 -2.48 2.97
N SER A 16 2.58 -2.02 3.96
CA SER A 16 2.09 -1.95 5.34
C SER A 16 1.18 -0.74 5.52
N VAL A 17 0.01 -0.96 6.12
CA VAL A 17 -1.00 0.09 6.39
C VAL A 17 -1.23 0.21 7.88
N GLY A 18 -0.83 1.36 8.42
CA GLY A 18 -1.08 1.76 9.79
C GLY A 18 -2.43 2.48 9.92
N THR A 19 -3.20 2.09 10.92
CA THR A 19 -4.46 2.71 11.34
C THR A 19 -4.52 2.76 12.86
N CYS A 20 -5.38 3.57 13.44
CA CYS A 20 -5.69 3.53 14.86
C CYS A 20 -7.18 3.79 15.10
N ASP A 21 -7.68 3.31 16.23
CA ASP A 21 -9.02 3.64 16.70
C ASP A 21 -9.09 5.05 17.35
N LEU A 22 -10.22 5.40 17.96
CA LEU A 22 -10.39 6.69 18.64
C LEU A 22 -9.63 6.79 19.97
N ASN A 23 -9.23 5.65 20.55
CA ASN A 23 -8.43 5.59 21.76
C ASN A 23 -6.92 5.64 21.47
N GLY A 24 -6.54 5.70 20.17
CA GLY A 24 -5.14 5.70 19.76
C GLY A 24 -4.51 4.30 19.69
N GLN A 25 -5.29 3.22 19.86
CA GLN A 25 -4.75 1.84 19.74
C GLN A 25 -4.30 1.59 18.29
N PRO A 26 -3.00 1.32 18.05
CA PRO A 26 -2.47 1.14 16.72
C PRO A 26 -2.80 -0.23 16.14
N ASN A 27 -2.85 -0.29 14.81
CA ASN A 27 -2.93 -1.52 14.03
C ASN A 27 -2.17 -1.31 12.73
N ALA A 28 -1.25 -2.22 12.40
CA ALA A 28 -0.47 -2.18 11.18
C ALA A 28 -0.46 -3.57 10.53
N VAL A 29 -0.92 -3.64 9.27
CA VAL A 29 -1.03 -4.90 8.52
C VAL A 29 -0.72 -4.70 7.05
N PRO A 30 -0.14 -5.73 6.37
CA PRO A 30 0.03 -5.71 4.93
C PRO A 30 -1.32 -5.64 4.20
N LYS A 31 -1.36 -4.89 3.10
CA LYS A 31 -2.51 -4.81 2.19
C LYS A 31 -2.02 -4.89 0.76
N PHE A 32 -2.77 -5.60 -0.07
CA PHE A 32 -2.47 -5.77 -1.49
C PHE A 32 -2.70 -4.45 -2.25
N ILE A 33 -1.74 -4.08 -3.12
CA ILE A 33 -1.89 -2.89 -3.98
C ILE A 33 -2.63 -3.26 -5.26
N ILE A 34 -3.78 -2.62 -5.49
CA ILE A 34 -4.53 -2.78 -6.75
C ILE A 34 -4.09 -1.74 -7.77
N ARG A 35 -4.05 -0.47 -7.36
CA ARG A 35 -3.83 0.65 -8.28
C ARG A 35 -3.28 1.87 -7.55
N VAL A 36 -2.50 2.64 -8.29
CA VAL A 36 -2.15 4.03 -7.93
C VAL A 36 -2.60 4.92 -9.08
N ASP A 37 -3.46 5.89 -8.80
CA ASP A 37 -4.05 6.78 -9.79
C ASP A 37 -4.08 8.22 -9.26
N GLY A 38 -3.26 9.08 -9.85
CA GLY A 38 -3.07 10.45 -9.38
C GLY A 38 -2.65 10.52 -7.91
N ASP A 39 -3.53 11.08 -7.07
CA ASP A 39 -3.34 11.17 -5.62
C ASP A 39 -4.08 10.06 -4.85
N TYR A 40 -4.56 9.04 -5.52
CA TYR A 40 -5.28 7.94 -4.90
C TYR A 40 -4.49 6.64 -4.96
N ILE A 41 -4.50 5.91 -3.84
CA ILE A 41 -4.00 4.53 -3.73
C ILE A 41 -5.18 3.64 -3.41
N TYR A 42 -5.28 2.52 -4.13
CA TYR A 42 -6.33 1.52 -3.95
C TYR A 42 -5.71 0.24 -3.45
N LEU A 43 -6.15 -0.20 -2.28
CA LEU A 43 -5.65 -1.40 -1.61
C LEU A 43 -6.78 -2.39 -1.37
N ALA A 44 -6.47 -3.68 -1.40
CA ALA A 44 -7.41 -4.74 -1.05
C ALA A 44 -7.07 -5.40 0.29
N ASP A 45 -8.12 -5.83 0.97
CA ASP A 45 -8.06 -6.68 2.15
C ASP A 45 -9.04 -7.86 1.96
N TYR A 46 -8.57 -9.05 2.23
CA TYR A 46 -9.39 -10.28 2.15
C TYR A 46 -10.30 -10.47 3.37
N VAL A 47 -10.05 -9.72 4.43
CA VAL A 47 -10.75 -9.86 5.71
C VAL A 47 -11.31 -8.52 6.19
N ILE A 48 -12.56 -8.53 6.65
CA ILE A 48 -13.15 -7.39 7.36
C ILE A 48 -12.62 -7.41 8.81
N GLY A 49 -11.43 -6.86 9.01
CA GLY A 49 -10.71 -6.88 10.28
C GLY A 49 -10.65 -5.52 10.97
N THR A 50 -9.65 -5.36 11.84
CA THR A 50 -9.40 -4.15 12.63
C THR A 50 -9.16 -2.92 11.76
N THR A 51 -8.45 -3.04 10.62
CA THR A 51 -8.26 -1.95 9.67
C THR A 51 -9.59 -1.34 9.22
N SER A 52 -10.57 -2.18 8.85
CA SER A 52 -11.89 -1.70 8.42
C SER A 52 -12.67 -1.05 9.57
N ARG A 53 -12.56 -1.58 10.80
CA ARG A 53 -13.19 -0.97 11.97
C ARG A 53 -12.59 0.40 12.27
N ASN A 54 -11.27 0.49 12.27
CA ASN A 54 -10.58 1.76 12.52
C ASN A 54 -10.94 2.82 11.49
N ILE A 55 -10.89 2.50 10.19
CA ILE A 55 -11.18 3.46 9.11
C ILE A 55 -12.62 4.01 9.19
N LYS A 56 -13.58 3.24 9.69
CA LYS A 56 -14.97 3.71 9.87
C LYS A 56 -15.08 4.83 10.90
N VAL A 57 -14.26 4.83 11.93
CA VAL A 57 -14.30 5.80 13.03
C VAL A 57 -13.18 6.84 12.93
N ASN A 58 -12.05 6.45 12.37
CA ASN A 58 -10.89 7.32 12.14
C ASN A 58 -10.30 7.03 10.75
N PRO A 59 -10.61 7.85 9.75
CA PRO A 59 -10.20 7.60 8.37
C PRO A 59 -8.69 7.85 8.11
N LYS A 60 -7.94 8.36 9.10
CA LYS A 60 -6.51 8.62 8.94
C LYS A 60 -5.72 7.31 8.82
N VAL A 61 -4.85 7.25 7.82
CA VAL A 61 -4.00 6.09 7.56
C VAL A 61 -2.58 6.52 7.25
N SER A 62 -1.64 5.63 7.56
CA SER A 62 -0.24 5.73 7.15
C SER A 62 0.16 4.49 6.37
N ILE A 63 0.64 4.66 5.15
CA ILE A 63 1.18 3.58 4.32
C ILE A 63 2.70 3.63 4.40
N SER A 64 3.33 2.47 4.58
CA SER A 64 4.77 2.32 4.52
C SER A 64 5.15 1.27 3.48
N ALA A 65 6.11 1.61 2.64
CA ALA A 65 6.72 0.72 1.66
C ALA A 65 8.23 0.96 1.62
N ALA A 66 9.01 -0.10 1.46
CA ALA A 66 10.47 -0.03 1.39
C ALA A 66 10.99 -0.92 0.26
N ASP A 67 12.05 -0.46 -0.37
CA ASP A 67 12.91 -1.23 -1.26
C ASP A 67 14.24 -1.44 -0.55
N VAL A 68 14.49 -2.68 -0.15
CA VAL A 68 15.67 -3.04 0.64
C VAL A 68 16.95 -2.98 -0.22
N GLU A 69 16.83 -3.30 -1.52
CA GLU A 69 17.99 -3.26 -2.43
C GLU A 69 18.39 -1.82 -2.76
N ALA A 70 17.40 -0.96 -3.02
CA ALA A 70 17.64 0.47 -3.28
C ALA A 70 17.87 1.29 -2.00
N LEU A 71 17.66 0.70 -0.81
CA LEU A 71 17.71 1.38 0.50
C LEU A 71 16.85 2.67 0.52
N GLU A 72 15.71 2.60 -0.15
CA GLU A 72 14.72 3.69 -0.20
C GLU A 72 13.40 3.23 0.42
N GLY A 73 12.74 4.14 1.12
CA GLY A 73 11.40 3.91 1.64
C GLY A 73 10.50 5.12 1.48
N TYR A 74 9.20 4.87 1.57
CA TYR A 74 8.20 5.92 1.54
C TYR A 74 7.18 5.72 2.65
N ARG A 75 6.86 6.80 3.35
CA ARG A 75 5.70 6.92 4.22
C ARG A 75 4.70 7.85 3.55
N ILE A 76 3.46 7.39 3.41
CA ILE A 76 2.38 8.16 2.80
C ILE A 76 1.26 8.27 3.81
N ASN A 77 0.94 9.47 4.24
CA ASN A 77 -0.22 9.72 5.09
C ASN A 77 -1.39 10.18 4.25
N GLY A 78 -2.59 9.80 4.65
CA GLY A 78 -3.80 10.15 3.94
C GLY A 78 -5.06 9.77 4.68
N LYS A 79 -6.17 9.87 3.95
CA LYS A 79 -7.50 9.49 4.44
C LYS A 79 -8.07 8.39 3.57
N ALA A 80 -8.53 7.32 4.21
CA ALA A 80 -9.13 6.17 3.58
C ALA A 80 -10.66 6.22 3.61
N ARG A 81 -11.28 5.68 2.55
CA ARG A 81 -12.69 5.28 2.55
C ARG A 81 -12.82 3.85 2.09
N ILE A 82 -13.84 3.16 2.57
CA ILE A 82 -14.13 1.78 2.26
C ILE A 82 -15.04 1.72 1.04
N LEU A 83 -14.69 0.87 0.07
CA LEU A 83 -15.51 0.53 -1.09
C LEU A 83 -15.92 -0.94 -0.97
N THR A 84 -17.23 -1.22 -0.99
CA THR A 84 -17.79 -2.58 -0.90
C THR A 84 -18.74 -2.91 -2.05
N LYS A 85 -19.15 -1.91 -2.84
CA LYS A 85 -20.12 -2.06 -3.94
C LYS A 85 -19.98 -0.92 -4.96
N GLY A 86 -20.65 -1.08 -6.09
CA GLY A 86 -20.71 -0.07 -7.16
C GLY A 86 -19.75 -0.34 -8.30
N GLY A 87 -19.81 0.52 -9.34
CA GLY A 87 -19.00 0.34 -10.57
C GLY A 87 -17.50 0.45 -10.32
N GLU A 88 -17.07 1.40 -9.47
CA GLU A 88 -15.66 1.57 -9.10
C GLU A 88 -15.13 0.32 -8.38
N TYR A 89 -15.89 -0.23 -7.42
CA TYR A 89 -15.55 -1.48 -6.74
C TYR A 89 -15.39 -2.65 -7.72
N LYS A 90 -16.41 -2.86 -8.60
CA LYS A 90 -16.38 -3.97 -9.57
C LYS A 90 -15.17 -3.89 -10.50
N LYS A 91 -14.80 -2.69 -10.96
CA LYS A 91 -13.62 -2.47 -11.82
C LYS A 91 -12.35 -2.82 -11.07
N LEU A 92 -12.17 -2.31 -9.86
CA LEU A 92 -10.98 -2.56 -9.03
C LEU A 92 -10.86 -4.03 -8.62
N PHE A 93 -11.97 -4.69 -8.31
CA PHE A 93 -12.00 -6.11 -8.01
C PHE A 93 -11.48 -6.95 -9.19
N LYS A 94 -11.95 -6.67 -10.42
CA LYS A 94 -11.46 -7.34 -11.63
C LYS A 94 -9.96 -7.11 -11.86
N GLU A 95 -9.48 -5.90 -11.61
CA GLU A 95 -8.05 -5.58 -11.73
C GLU A 95 -7.21 -6.34 -10.70
N MET A 96 -7.68 -6.39 -9.45
CA MET A 96 -7.04 -7.16 -8.39
C MET A 96 -6.90 -8.64 -8.78
N VAL A 97 -7.99 -9.28 -9.20
CA VAL A 97 -7.97 -10.69 -9.62
C VAL A 97 -6.97 -10.91 -10.75
N LYS A 98 -6.94 -10.02 -11.76
CA LYS A 98 -5.97 -10.11 -12.86
C LYS A 98 -4.52 -10.03 -12.37
N GLN A 99 -4.23 -9.12 -11.43
CA GLN A 99 -2.89 -8.98 -10.86
C GLN A 99 -2.49 -10.22 -10.06
N GLN A 100 -3.40 -10.77 -9.25
CA GLN A 100 -3.15 -11.98 -8.47
C GLN A 100 -2.84 -13.19 -9.37
N VAL A 101 -3.62 -13.38 -10.44
CA VAL A 101 -3.32 -14.41 -11.46
C VAL A 101 -1.92 -14.23 -12.03
N HIS A 102 -1.53 -12.99 -12.35
CA HIS A 102 -0.20 -12.69 -12.86
C HIS A 102 0.91 -13.01 -11.82
N HIS A 103 0.73 -12.62 -10.57
CA HIS A 103 1.69 -12.91 -9.50
C HIS A 103 1.82 -14.42 -9.24
N SER A 104 0.70 -15.16 -9.19
CA SER A 104 0.71 -16.61 -9.03
C SER A 104 1.41 -17.32 -10.20
N ALA A 105 1.12 -16.92 -11.42
CA ALA A 105 1.78 -17.46 -12.61
C ALA A 105 3.31 -17.20 -12.58
N ARG A 106 3.73 -15.99 -12.17
CA ARG A 106 5.15 -15.67 -12.00
C ARG A 106 5.83 -16.58 -10.98
N ARG A 107 5.22 -16.78 -9.80
CA ARG A 107 5.75 -17.68 -8.76
C ARG A 107 5.92 -19.11 -9.26
N ILE A 108 4.93 -19.63 -9.98
CA ILE A 108 4.99 -20.97 -10.58
C ILE A 108 6.15 -21.06 -11.58
N ILE A 109 6.32 -20.07 -12.45
CA ILE A 109 7.42 -20.05 -13.43
C ILE A 109 8.79 -19.95 -12.74
N GLU A 110 8.93 -19.15 -11.69
CA GLU A 110 10.16 -19.02 -10.92
C GLU A 110 10.53 -20.35 -10.23
N ASP A 111 9.54 -21.05 -9.68
CA ASP A 111 9.72 -22.36 -9.04
C ASP A 111 10.14 -23.44 -10.07
N VAL A 112 9.44 -23.53 -11.20
CA VAL A 112 9.77 -24.48 -12.28
C VAL A 112 11.18 -24.25 -12.84
N ARG A 113 11.64 -22.99 -12.89
CA ARG A 113 13.01 -22.66 -13.32
C ARG A 113 14.08 -22.89 -12.26
N GLY A 114 13.67 -23.29 -11.03
CA GLY A 114 14.58 -23.48 -9.91
C GLY A 114 15.19 -22.19 -9.34
N ASN A 115 14.71 -21.02 -9.77
CA ASN A 115 15.25 -19.74 -9.33
C ASN A 115 14.82 -19.37 -7.90
N LYS A 116 13.64 -19.82 -7.47
CA LYS A 116 13.10 -19.57 -6.14
C LYS A 116 12.00 -20.58 -5.86
N LYS A 117 12.05 -21.22 -4.69
CA LYS A 117 10.99 -22.13 -4.24
C LYS A 117 9.91 -21.35 -3.54
N HIS A 118 8.65 -21.63 -3.89
CA HIS A 118 7.46 -21.09 -3.24
C HIS A 118 6.64 -22.25 -2.67
N ASP A 119 6.33 -22.19 -1.36
CA ASP A 119 5.61 -23.26 -0.67
C ASP A 119 4.10 -23.21 -0.87
N SER A 120 3.57 -22.09 -1.39
CA SER A 120 2.14 -21.93 -1.65
C SER A 120 1.86 -21.03 -2.85
N TYR A 121 0.78 -21.35 -3.55
CA TYR A 121 0.25 -20.60 -4.68
C TYR A 121 -1.22 -20.29 -4.43
N GLU A 122 -1.68 -19.13 -4.89
CA GLU A 122 -3.11 -18.80 -4.84
C GLU A 122 -3.85 -19.61 -5.92
N VAL A 123 -4.50 -20.69 -5.49
CA VAL A 123 -5.34 -21.55 -6.34
C VAL A 123 -6.79 -21.09 -6.38
N SER A 124 -7.21 -20.31 -5.38
CA SER A 124 -8.56 -19.72 -5.33
C SER A 124 -8.48 -18.28 -4.86
N PHE A 125 -9.30 -17.44 -5.45
CA PHE A 125 -9.41 -16.03 -5.09
C PHE A 125 -10.69 -15.79 -4.29
N PRO A 126 -10.68 -14.89 -3.30
CA PRO A 126 -11.88 -14.60 -2.54
C PRO A 126 -12.95 -13.98 -3.44
N GLU A 127 -14.19 -14.43 -3.26
CA GLU A 127 -15.34 -13.88 -4.01
C GLU A 127 -15.63 -12.43 -3.65
N LYS A 128 -15.21 -12.00 -2.46
CA LYS A 128 -15.43 -10.65 -1.94
C LYS A 128 -14.19 -10.19 -1.17
N VAL A 129 -13.87 -8.92 -1.35
CA VAL A 129 -12.80 -8.23 -0.62
C VAL A 129 -13.29 -6.87 -0.15
N VAL A 130 -12.58 -6.30 0.81
CA VAL A 130 -12.73 -4.88 1.16
C VAL A 130 -11.69 -4.09 0.36
N ILE A 131 -12.13 -3.04 -0.33
CA ILE A 131 -11.23 -2.14 -1.05
C ILE A 131 -11.15 -0.83 -0.28
N PHE A 132 -9.93 -0.38 0.01
CA PHE A 132 -9.66 0.92 0.59
C PHE A 132 -9.22 1.88 -0.51
N LYS A 133 -9.96 2.99 -0.67
CA LYS A 133 -9.55 4.12 -1.50
C LYS A 133 -8.92 5.18 -0.61
N ILE A 134 -7.64 5.39 -0.76
CA ILE A 134 -6.85 6.28 0.09
C ILE A 134 -6.47 7.52 -0.71
N LYS A 135 -6.89 8.69 -0.22
CA LYS A 135 -6.46 9.99 -0.74
C LYS A 135 -5.19 10.41 -0.03
N CYS A 136 -4.08 10.52 -0.77
CA CYS A 136 -2.80 10.95 -0.24
C CYS A 136 -2.83 12.43 0.15
N GLU A 137 -2.32 12.73 1.36
CA GLU A 137 -2.20 14.10 1.88
C GLU A 137 -0.73 14.54 1.99
N SER A 138 0.16 13.62 2.37
CA SER A 138 1.59 13.87 2.43
C SER A 138 2.41 12.63 2.12
N ILE A 139 3.60 12.84 1.59
CA ILE A 139 4.55 11.82 1.21
C ILE A 139 5.89 12.19 1.83
N THR A 140 6.50 11.24 2.53
CA THR A 140 7.85 11.36 3.06
C THR A 140 8.72 10.30 2.40
N LYS A 141 9.77 10.70 1.71
CA LYS A 141 10.83 9.80 1.26
C LYS A 141 11.83 9.61 2.40
N ILE A 142 12.20 8.38 2.64
CA ILE A 142 13.19 7.96 3.63
C ILE A 142 14.37 7.37 2.85
N SER A 143 15.59 7.83 3.11
CA SER A 143 16.80 7.29 2.50
C SER A 143 17.87 7.09 3.56
N ILE A 144 18.87 6.25 3.25
CA ILE A 144 20.02 5.98 4.14
C ILE A 144 20.84 7.21 4.49
N THR A 145 20.70 8.30 3.75
CA THR A 145 21.44 9.53 4.02
C THR A 145 20.90 10.31 5.22
N GLY A 146 19.89 9.80 5.92
CA GLY A 146 19.23 10.49 7.03
C GLY A 146 18.42 11.72 6.62
N LYS A 147 18.38 12.07 5.33
CA LYS A 147 17.60 13.19 4.82
C LYS A 147 16.15 12.78 4.58
N LEU A 148 15.23 13.45 5.24
CA LEU A 148 13.80 13.29 5.01
C LEU A 148 13.34 14.34 3.99
N GLN A 149 12.75 13.88 2.89
CA GLN A 149 12.07 14.74 1.94
C GLN A 149 10.56 14.64 2.15
N VAL A 150 9.94 15.72 2.58
CA VAL A 150 8.50 15.77 2.85
C VAL A 150 7.82 16.59 1.78
N LYS A 151 6.84 15.99 1.10
CA LYS A 151 5.96 16.68 0.15
C LYS A 151 4.54 16.65 0.69
N LYS A 152 4.04 17.82 1.09
CA LYS A 152 2.62 18.03 1.42
C LYS A 152 1.87 18.46 0.18
N ARG A 153 0.60 18.11 0.08
CA ARG A 153 -0.28 18.56 -1.01
C ARG A 153 -0.37 20.09 -0.99
N GLY A 154 -0.07 20.71 -2.13
CA GLY A 154 -0.13 22.18 -2.27
C GLY A 154 1.07 22.98 -1.72
N SER A 155 2.12 22.31 -1.22
CA SER A 155 3.35 22.98 -0.79
C SER A 155 4.55 22.57 -1.65
N LYS A 156 5.56 23.45 -1.72
CA LYS A 156 6.89 23.12 -2.26
C LYS A 156 7.53 22.03 -1.37
N GLU A 157 8.39 21.20 -1.96
CA GLU A 157 9.16 20.20 -1.21
C GLU A 157 9.99 20.88 -0.12
N THR A 158 9.88 20.40 1.11
CA THR A 158 10.73 20.82 2.21
C THR A 158 11.72 19.72 2.55
N ASN A 159 13.00 20.02 2.51
CA ASN A 159 14.06 19.12 2.99
C ASN A 159 14.18 19.32 4.50
N GLY A 160 13.85 18.31 5.29
CA GLY A 160 14.12 18.24 6.72
C GLY A 160 15.36 17.40 6.98
N SER A 161 16.31 17.87 7.74
CA SER A 161 17.32 17.02 8.36
C SER A 161 16.64 16.30 9.52
N GLY A 162 16.50 14.97 9.45
CA GLY A 162 16.16 14.20 10.63
C GLY A 162 17.30 14.34 11.63
N GLN A 163 17.01 14.81 12.86
CA GLN A 163 17.98 14.68 13.95
C GLN A 163 18.15 13.19 14.22
N ILE A 164 19.38 12.72 14.08
CA ILE A 164 19.80 11.43 14.63
C ILE A 164 19.88 11.66 16.13
N TRP A 165 19.23 10.82 16.90
CA TRP A 165 19.24 10.86 18.36
C TRP A 165 20.70 10.78 18.88
N ASP A 166 21.11 11.71 19.69
CA ASP A 166 22.32 11.63 20.52
C ASP A 166 22.09 10.66 21.67
#